data_c3d80d90cb34faaae844bec0294440fb
#
_entry.id   c3d80d90cb34faaae844bec0294440fb
#
_cell.length_a   1.000
_cell.length_b   1.000
_cell.length_c   1.000
_cell.angle_alpha   90.00
_cell.angle_beta   90.00
_cell.angle_gamma   90.00
#
_symmetry.space_group_name_H-M   'P 1'
#
loop_
_entity.id
_entity.type
_entity.pdbx_description
1 polymer ?
#
loop_
_entity_poly.entity_id
_entity_poly.type
_entity_poly.pdbx_seq_one_letter_code
_entity_poly.pdbx_strand_id
1 'polypeptide(L)'
;MNEKLEDLKKKVSEVKTAPSRESEDGDARRIFNYCIHLLARQDYSEYKLRQKLRSKPQNLPHMIDEVLVKLIGRGLLREDKYRRLFIRKWMMKGESEDKIRRRGEMEKLSFEEGEFESVAEELGFTDDDSLEKLVQKKLRSKEIPTDAEAKYKLRDKVLRFLISKGHDYSEAKKALSQYF
;
A
#
# COMPACT_ATOMS: atom_id res chain seq x y z
N MET A 1 21.38 -22.90 -55.15
CA MET A 1 22.48 -22.33 -54.32
C MET A 1 22.05 -21.10 -53.53
N ASN A 2 20.93 -20.43 -53.90
CA ASN A 2 20.39 -19.25 -53.19
C ASN A 2 19.57 -19.55 -51.91
N GLU A 3 18.91 -20.68 -51.86
CA GLU A 3 18.01 -21.05 -50.74
C GLU A 3 18.75 -21.21 -49.40
N LYS A 4 19.96 -21.80 -49.44
CA LYS A 4 20.82 -21.94 -48.24
C LYS A 4 21.34 -20.59 -47.73
N LEU A 5 21.51 -19.61 -48.61
CA LEU A 5 21.99 -18.27 -48.24
C LEU A 5 20.87 -17.45 -47.58
N GLU A 6 19.64 -17.60 -48.03
CA GLU A 6 18.45 -16.96 -47.46
C GLU A 6 18.08 -17.54 -46.06
N ASP A 7 18.21 -18.87 -45.91
CA ASP A 7 18.02 -19.54 -44.61
C ASP A 7 19.07 -19.13 -43.57
N LEU A 8 20.33 -18.96 -43.99
CA LEU A 8 21.39 -18.45 -43.14
C LEU A 8 21.17 -16.98 -42.76
N LYS A 9 20.71 -16.15 -43.69
CA LYS A 9 20.36 -14.75 -43.40
C LYS A 9 19.22 -14.65 -42.43
N LYS A 10 18.18 -15.51 -42.54
CA LYS A 10 17.06 -15.56 -41.64
C LYS A 10 17.49 -15.98 -40.24
N LYS A 11 18.29 -17.02 -40.09
CA LYS A 11 18.88 -17.44 -38.80
C LYS A 11 19.80 -16.40 -38.18
N VAL A 12 20.57 -15.65 -38.97
CA VAL A 12 21.41 -14.55 -38.49
C VAL A 12 20.56 -13.34 -38.04
N SER A 13 19.40 -13.10 -38.70
CA SER A 13 18.49 -12.03 -38.29
C SER A 13 17.72 -12.40 -36.99
N GLU A 14 17.39 -13.70 -36.81
CA GLU A 14 16.77 -14.20 -35.59
C GLU A 14 17.73 -14.18 -34.37
N VAL A 15 19.03 -14.40 -34.60
CA VAL A 15 20.05 -14.31 -33.56
C VAL A 15 20.35 -12.84 -33.17
N LYS A 16 20.13 -11.89 -34.08
CA LYS A 16 20.30 -10.44 -33.80
C LYS A 16 19.15 -9.83 -32.98
N THR A 17 18.08 -10.54 -32.79
CA THR A 17 16.94 -10.07 -31.95
C THR A 17 17.02 -10.51 -30.50
N ALA A 18 17.96 -11.39 -30.13
CA ALA A 18 18.26 -11.64 -28.72
C ALA A 18 19.09 -10.47 -28.17
N PRO A 19 18.64 -9.77 -27.11
CA PRO A 19 19.42 -8.69 -26.52
C PRO A 19 20.78 -9.23 -26.06
N SER A 20 21.87 -8.56 -26.45
CA SER A 20 23.21 -8.92 -25.97
C SER A 20 23.27 -8.72 -24.45
N ARG A 21 24.04 -9.54 -23.71
CA ARG A 21 24.21 -9.40 -22.24
C ARG A 21 24.61 -7.98 -21.84
N GLU A 22 25.36 -7.28 -22.67
CA GLU A 22 25.73 -5.87 -22.44
C GLU A 22 24.52 -4.91 -22.53
N SER A 23 23.54 -5.18 -23.41
CA SER A 23 22.30 -4.40 -23.49
C SER A 23 21.38 -4.70 -22.32
N GLU A 24 21.31 -5.95 -21.86
CA GLU A 24 20.52 -6.36 -20.70
C GLU A 24 21.05 -5.74 -19.40
N ASP A 25 22.37 -5.69 -19.20
CA ASP A 25 22.99 -5.03 -18.05
C ASP A 25 22.73 -3.51 -18.05
N GLY A 26 22.77 -2.89 -19.22
CA GLY A 26 22.39 -1.48 -19.41
C GLY A 26 20.93 -1.21 -19.06
N ASP A 27 20.03 -2.09 -19.46
CA ASP A 27 18.59 -1.98 -19.20
C ASP A 27 18.27 -2.24 -17.72
N ALA A 28 18.86 -3.25 -17.09
CA ALA A 28 18.73 -3.51 -15.65
C ALA A 28 19.23 -2.31 -14.82
N ARG A 29 20.35 -1.70 -15.22
CA ARG A 29 20.89 -0.49 -14.58
C ARG A 29 19.93 0.71 -14.71
N ARG A 30 19.31 0.87 -15.88
CA ARG A 30 18.29 1.93 -16.10
C ARG A 30 17.08 1.72 -15.19
N ILE A 31 16.56 0.48 -15.08
CA ILE A 31 15.46 0.14 -14.18
C ILE A 31 15.85 0.40 -12.73
N PHE A 32 17.04 -0.01 -12.31
CA PHE A 32 17.55 0.23 -10.96
C PHE A 32 17.59 1.74 -10.61
N ASN A 33 18.18 2.56 -11.47
CA ASN A 33 18.25 4.02 -11.27
C ASN A 33 16.84 4.63 -11.20
N TYR A 34 15.91 4.17 -12.04
CA TYR A 34 14.52 4.61 -11.96
C TYR A 34 13.87 4.25 -10.60
N CYS A 35 14.14 3.05 -10.08
CA CYS A 35 13.67 2.66 -8.74
C CYS A 35 14.24 3.56 -7.65
N ILE A 36 15.53 3.92 -7.71
CA ILE A 36 16.13 4.86 -6.76
C ILE A 36 15.38 6.19 -6.76
N HIS A 37 15.07 6.75 -7.93
CA HIS A 37 14.30 7.99 -8.02
C HIS A 37 12.88 7.86 -7.44
N LEU A 38 12.23 6.71 -7.60
CA LEU A 38 10.92 6.45 -7.02
C LEU A 38 11.00 6.37 -5.49
N LEU A 39 11.95 5.57 -4.97
CA LEU A 39 12.15 5.34 -3.54
C LEU A 39 12.62 6.59 -2.80
N ALA A 40 13.33 7.51 -3.48
CA ALA A 40 13.71 8.80 -2.92
C ALA A 40 12.49 9.73 -2.69
N ARG A 41 11.38 9.52 -3.40
CA ARG A 41 10.17 10.36 -3.30
C ARG A 41 9.14 9.81 -2.33
N GLN A 42 9.01 8.49 -2.27
CA GLN A 42 8.06 7.81 -1.38
C GLN A 42 8.45 6.35 -1.16
N ASP A 43 8.00 5.78 -0.05
CA ASP A 43 8.16 4.35 0.19
C ASP A 43 7.23 3.53 -0.72
N TYR A 44 7.69 2.35 -1.11
CA TYR A 44 6.96 1.37 -1.91
C TYR A 44 7.03 -0.01 -1.24
N SER A 45 5.93 -0.78 -1.34
CA SER A 45 6.02 -2.23 -1.19
C SER A 45 6.66 -2.86 -2.42
N GLU A 46 7.22 -4.05 -2.28
CA GLU A 46 7.73 -4.82 -3.41
C GLU A 46 6.65 -5.00 -4.48
N TYR A 47 5.43 -5.37 -4.06
CA TYR A 47 4.30 -5.57 -4.96
C TYR A 47 3.99 -4.31 -5.79
N LYS A 48 3.87 -3.15 -5.16
CA LYS A 48 3.59 -1.90 -5.87
C LYS A 48 4.71 -1.49 -6.81
N LEU A 49 5.96 -1.64 -6.37
CA LEU A 49 7.11 -1.32 -7.20
C LEU A 49 7.16 -2.23 -8.42
N ARG A 50 6.94 -3.55 -8.21
CA ARG A 50 6.84 -4.55 -9.26
C ARG A 50 5.75 -4.22 -10.27
N GLN A 51 4.55 -3.87 -9.83
CA GLN A 51 3.45 -3.47 -10.71
C GLN A 51 3.81 -2.23 -11.54
N LYS A 52 4.42 -1.24 -10.90
CA LYS A 52 4.86 -0.02 -11.57
C LYS A 52 5.94 -0.29 -12.63
N LEU A 53 6.83 -1.23 -12.37
CA LEU A 53 7.86 -1.64 -13.34
C LEU A 53 7.26 -2.44 -14.51
N ARG A 54 6.31 -3.33 -14.23
CA ARG A 54 5.60 -4.12 -15.24
C ARG A 54 4.71 -3.28 -16.16
N SER A 55 4.26 -2.11 -15.72
CA SER A 55 3.49 -1.20 -16.58
C SER A 55 4.29 -0.58 -17.73
N LYS A 56 5.62 -0.78 -17.74
CA LYS A 56 6.51 -0.31 -18.82
C LYS A 56 6.88 -1.49 -19.73
N PRO A 57 6.43 -1.50 -21.00
CA PRO A 57 6.60 -2.65 -21.90
C PRO A 57 8.05 -3.08 -22.12
N GLN A 58 9.00 -2.11 -22.03
CA GLN A 58 10.42 -2.35 -22.21
C GLN A 58 11.08 -3.10 -21.05
N ASN A 59 10.41 -3.21 -19.88
CA ASN A 59 10.96 -3.87 -18.71
C ASN A 59 10.60 -5.36 -18.75
N LEU A 60 11.57 -6.21 -19.03
CA LEU A 60 11.36 -7.66 -19.04
C LEU A 60 11.21 -8.20 -17.59
N PRO A 61 10.36 -9.23 -17.37
CA PRO A 61 10.09 -9.76 -16.02
C PRO A 61 11.36 -10.16 -15.25
N HIS A 62 12.31 -10.86 -15.89
CA HIS A 62 13.54 -11.29 -15.24
C HIS A 62 14.42 -10.13 -14.79
N MET A 63 14.48 -9.03 -15.56
CA MET A 63 15.21 -7.81 -15.19
C MET A 63 14.57 -7.12 -13.98
N ILE A 64 13.23 -7.13 -13.90
CA ILE A 64 12.50 -6.60 -12.74
C ILE A 64 12.86 -7.41 -11.50
N ASP A 65 12.86 -8.74 -11.59
CA ASP A 65 13.19 -9.63 -10.49
C ASP A 65 14.64 -9.41 -10.00
N GLU A 66 15.60 -9.33 -10.91
CA GLU A 66 16.99 -9.04 -10.59
C GLU A 66 17.14 -7.70 -9.86
N VAL A 67 16.50 -6.66 -10.37
CA VAL A 67 16.56 -5.32 -9.76
C VAL A 67 15.93 -5.30 -8.38
N LEU A 68 14.77 -5.96 -8.18
CA LEU A 68 14.12 -6.03 -6.87
C LEU A 68 15.00 -6.76 -5.85
N VAL A 69 15.62 -7.88 -6.22
CA VAL A 69 16.58 -8.59 -5.36
C VAL A 69 17.75 -7.68 -4.96
N LYS A 70 18.31 -6.91 -5.90
CA LYS A 70 19.39 -5.95 -5.62
C LYS A 70 18.94 -4.84 -4.67
N LEU A 71 17.71 -4.32 -4.84
CA LEU A 71 17.16 -3.27 -3.96
C LEU A 71 16.92 -3.77 -2.54
N ILE A 72 16.38 -4.97 -2.39
CA ILE A 72 16.16 -5.62 -1.09
C ILE A 72 17.51 -5.90 -0.42
N GLY A 73 18.44 -6.55 -1.13
CA GLY A 73 19.76 -6.88 -0.59
C GLY A 73 20.60 -5.67 -0.17
N ARG A 74 20.34 -4.49 -0.74
CA ARG A 74 20.96 -3.22 -0.33
C ARG A 74 20.18 -2.47 0.74
N GLY A 75 19.06 -3.01 1.24
CA GLY A 75 18.19 -2.35 2.21
C GLY A 75 17.50 -1.07 1.68
N LEU A 76 17.43 -0.91 0.35
CA LEU A 76 16.77 0.23 -0.29
C LEU A 76 15.26 0.04 -0.43
N LEU A 77 14.82 -1.21 -0.58
CA LEU A 77 13.43 -1.62 -0.55
C LEU A 77 13.19 -2.42 0.72
N ARG A 78 12.46 -1.84 1.66
CA ARG A 78 12.24 -2.39 3.00
C ARG A 78 10.74 -2.58 3.22
N GLU A 79 10.29 -3.83 3.13
CA GLU A 79 8.88 -4.20 3.29
C GLU A 79 8.39 -3.98 4.72
N ASP A 80 9.23 -4.26 5.73
CA ASP A 80 8.97 -3.99 7.14
C ASP A 80 8.66 -2.51 7.40
N LYS A 81 9.50 -1.62 6.90
CA LYS A 81 9.28 -0.18 7.01
C LYS A 81 8.00 0.26 6.30
N TYR A 82 7.76 -0.28 5.08
CA TYR A 82 6.55 0.05 4.33
C TYR A 82 5.28 -0.37 5.07
N ARG A 83 5.24 -1.59 5.64
CA ARG A 83 4.10 -2.08 6.43
C ARG A 83 3.79 -1.15 7.61
N ARG A 84 4.82 -0.78 8.40
CA ARG A 84 4.66 0.15 9.54
C ARG A 84 4.09 1.50 9.10
N LEU A 85 4.61 2.08 8.02
CA LEU A 85 4.10 3.33 7.46
C LEU A 85 2.66 3.18 6.92
N PHE A 86 2.34 2.03 6.35
CA PHE A 86 1.00 1.70 5.88
C PHE A 86 0.00 1.64 7.04
N ILE A 87 0.31 0.88 8.09
CA ILE A 87 -0.51 0.79 9.31
C ILE A 87 -0.71 2.19 9.90
N ARG A 88 0.38 2.91 10.18
CA ARG A 88 0.37 4.27 10.72
C ARG A 88 -0.55 5.20 9.93
N LYS A 89 -0.42 5.19 8.61
CA LYS A 89 -1.22 6.03 7.71
C LYS A 89 -2.73 5.80 7.87
N TRP A 90 -3.14 4.55 7.96
CA TRP A 90 -4.56 4.21 8.01
C TRP A 90 -5.13 4.31 9.42
N MET A 91 -4.35 3.99 10.47
CA MET A 91 -4.71 4.28 11.86
C MET A 91 -4.94 5.78 12.10
N MET A 92 -4.06 6.63 11.61
CA MET A 92 -4.25 8.10 11.70
C MET A 92 -5.50 8.60 10.97
N LYS A 93 -6.00 7.85 9.99
CA LYS A 93 -7.29 8.12 9.32
C LYS A 93 -8.49 7.52 10.06
N GLY A 94 -8.25 6.87 11.19
CA GLY A 94 -9.26 6.24 12.03
C GLY A 94 -9.87 4.99 11.43
N GLU A 95 -9.14 4.25 10.59
CA GLU A 95 -9.60 2.94 10.12
C GLU A 95 -9.27 1.86 11.15
N SER A 96 -10.18 0.90 11.32
CA SER A 96 -9.97 -0.26 12.20
C SER A 96 -8.87 -1.18 11.65
N GLU A 97 -8.28 -1.98 12.52
CA GLU A 97 -7.27 -2.97 12.14
C GLU A 97 -7.77 -3.91 11.03
N ASP A 98 -8.96 -4.48 11.17
CA ASP A 98 -9.55 -5.37 10.16
C ASP A 98 -9.63 -4.72 8.78
N LYS A 99 -10.00 -3.44 8.74
CA LYS A 99 -10.07 -2.71 7.49
C LYS A 99 -8.68 -2.45 6.91
N ILE A 100 -7.70 -2.16 7.76
CA ILE A 100 -6.31 -1.97 7.35
C ILE A 100 -5.73 -3.28 6.81
N ARG A 101 -6.01 -4.42 7.46
CA ARG A 101 -5.59 -5.75 7.00
C ARG A 101 -6.15 -6.07 5.61
N ARG A 102 -7.46 -5.87 5.40
CA ARG A 102 -8.10 -6.07 4.07
C ARG A 102 -7.47 -5.17 2.99
N ARG A 103 -7.08 -3.93 3.33
CA ARG A 103 -6.36 -3.07 2.39
C ARG A 103 -4.96 -3.59 2.09
N GLY A 104 -4.27 -4.11 3.09
CA GLY A 104 -2.96 -4.71 2.94
C GLY A 104 -2.99 -5.94 2.05
N GLU A 105 -4.00 -6.80 2.19
CA GLU A 105 -4.22 -7.96 1.32
C GLU A 105 -4.32 -7.57 -0.16
N MET A 106 -4.99 -6.47 -0.47
CA MET A 106 -5.05 -5.94 -1.85
C MET A 106 -3.68 -5.51 -2.38
N GLU A 107 -2.76 -5.14 -1.50
CA GLU A 107 -1.36 -4.79 -1.81
C GLU A 107 -0.38 -5.95 -1.58
N LYS A 108 -0.89 -7.16 -1.32
CA LYS A 108 -0.11 -8.37 -1.01
C LYS A 108 0.83 -8.20 0.19
N LEU A 109 0.43 -7.38 1.16
CA LEU A 109 1.15 -7.20 2.42
C LEU A 109 0.74 -8.31 3.40
N SER A 110 1.74 -8.94 4.01
CA SER A 110 1.56 -9.85 5.15
C SER A 110 2.01 -9.13 6.41
N PHE A 111 1.11 -8.95 7.36
CA PHE A 111 1.41 -8.29 8.64
C PHE A 111 1.85 -9.32 9.66
N GLU A 112 2.83 -8.95 10.47
CA GLU A 112 3.35 -9.78 11.56
C GLU A 112 2.51 -9.60 12.82
N GLU A 113 2.57 -10.56 13.73
CA GLU A 113 1.93 -10.48 15.03
C GLU A 113 2.55 -9.33 15.85
N GLY A 114 1.75 -8.56 16.56
CA GLY A 114 2.19 -7.42 17.35
C GLY A 114 2.56 -6.16 16.54
N GLU A 115 2.52 -6.19 15.21
CA GLU A 115 2.92 -5.05 14.38
C GLU A 115 1.93 -3.87 14.49
N PHE A 116 0.64 -4.16 14.64
CA PHE A 116 -0.39 -3.14 14.83
C PHE A 116 -0.31 -2.50 16.22
N GLU A 117 -0.15 -3.32 17.25
CA GLU A 117 0.01 -2.88 18.63
C GLU A 117 1.25 -1.99 18.77
N SER A 118 2.39 -2.41 18.21
CA SER A 118 3.61 -1.62 18.23
C SER A 118 3.45 -0.24 17.56
N VAL A 119 2.73 -0.18 16.44
CA VAL A 119 2.45 1.10 15.76
C VAL A 119 1.44 1.95 16.54
N ALA A 120 0.44 1.32 17.19
CA ALA A 120 -0.53 2.01 18.04
C ALA A 120 0.16 2.66 19.25
N GLU A 121 1.07 1.93 19.92
CA GLU A 121 1.89 2.46 21.02
C GLU A 121 2.74 3.66 20.59
N GLU A 122 3.42 3.58 19.43
CA GLU A 122 4.20 4.70 18.88
C GLU A 122 3.33 5.94 18.61
N LEU A 123 2.06 5.74 18.27
CA LEU A 123 1.10 6.82 18.02
C LEU A 123 0.46 7.35 19.30
N GLY A 124 0.68 6.70 20.46
CA GLY A 124 0.00 6.97 21.71
C GLY A 124 -1.51 6.68 21.61
N PHE A 125 -1.87 5.67 20.81
CA PHE A 125 -3.25 5.17 20.73
C PHE A 125 -3.39 4.00 21.69
N THR A 126 -4.41 4.07 22.55
CA THR A 126 -4.96 2.92 23.24
C THR A 126 -6.21 2.47 22.50
N ASP A 127 -6.61 1.20 22.60
CA ASP A 127 -7.76 0.64 21.86
C ASP A 127 -9.05 1.43 22.08
N ASP A 128 -9.33 1.83 23.33
CA ASP A 128 -10.51 2.63 23.68
C ASP A 128 -10.39 4.10 23.19
N ASP A 129 -9.18 4.67 23.21
CA ASP A 129 -8.94 6.08 22.85
C ASP A 129 -9.13 6.39 21.36
N SER A 130 -8.84 5.44 20.49
CA SER A 130 -8.83 5.67 19.04
C SER A 130 -10.22 5.96 18.48
N LEU A 131 -11.20 5.18 18.93
CA LEU A 131 -12.60 5.31 18.51
C LEU A 131 -13.24 6.57 19.11
N GLU A 132 -12.98 6.85 20.39
CA GLU A 132 -13.47 8.04 21.07
C GLU A 132 -12.91 9.32 20.44
N LYS A 133 -11.59 9.40 20.20
CA LYS A 133 -10.96 10.52 19.49
C LYS A 133 -11.54 10.74 18.09
N LEU A 134 -11.93 9.65 17.42
CA LEU A 134 -12.57 9.73 16.10
C LEU A 134 -13.98 10.31 16.18
N VAL A 135 -14.78 9.92 17.21
CA VAL A 135 -16.11 10.49 17.49
C VAL A 135 -15.97 11.97 17.81
N GLN A 136 -15.11 12.33 18.76
CA GLN A 136 -14.85 13.73 19.15
C GLN A 136 -14.46 14.57 17.95
N LYS A 137 -13.52 14.09 17.13
CA LYS A 137 -13.10 14.77 15.88
C LYS A 137 -14.27 14.99 14.93
N LYS A 138 -15.19 14.02 14.84
CA LYS A 138 -16.38 14.12 13.95
C LYS A 138 -17.45 15.06 14.49
N LEU A 139 -17.54 15.18 15.81
CA LEU A 139 -18.50 16.05 16.48
C LEU A 139 -17.96 17.48 16.75
N ARG A 140 -16.63 17.69 16.72
CA ARG A 140 -15.95 18.94 17.11
C ARG A 140 -16.56 20.21 16.51
N SER A 141 -17.07 20.15 15.29
CA SER A 141 -17.64 21.29 14.57
C SER A 141 -19.17 21.25 14.52
N LYS A 142 -19.82 20.46 15.36
CA LYS A 142 -21.26 20.26 15.34
C LYS A 142 -21.85 20.47 16.72
N GLU A 143 -22.87 21.28 16.76
CA GLU A 143 -23.74 21.34 17.93
C GLU A 143 -24.65 20.11 17.94
N ILE A 144 -24.81 19.47 19.11
CA ILE A 144 -25.73 18.36 19.29
C ILE A 144 -27.12 18.95 19.41
N PRO A 145 -28.04 18.66 18.48
CA PRO A 145 -29.39 19.23 18.51
C PRO A 145 -30.14 18.80 19.76
N THR A 146 -30.99 19.69 20.26
CA THR A 146 -31.95 19.40 21.37
C THR A 146 -33.18 18.66 20.85
N ASP A 147 -33.54 18.85 19.59
CA ASP A 147 -34.62 18.14 18.92
C ASP A 147 -34.30 16.65 18.76
N ALA A 148 -35.21 15.78 19.16
CA ALA A 148 -35.01 14.34 19.19
C ALA A 148 -34.77 13.74 17.78
N GLU A 149 -35.48 14.22 16.78
CA GLU A 149 -35.33 13.72 15.41
C GLU A 149 -33.99 14.14 14.79
N ALA A 150 -33.59 15.41 14.95
CA ALA A 150 -32.32 15.92 14.50
C ALA A 150 -31.14 15.26 15.23
N LYS A 151 -31.30 15.04 16.54
CA LYS A 151 -30.32 14.30 17.37
C LYS A 151 -30.14 12.87 16.87
N TYR A 152 -31.23 12.16 16.60
CA TYR A 152 -31.18 10.81 16.04
C TYR A 152 -30.48 10.78 14.67
N LYS A 153 -30.84 11.70 13.76
CA LYS A 153 -30.20 11.82 12.44
C LYS A 153 -28.68 12.07 12.53
N LEU A 154 -28.26 12.92 13.46
CA LEU A 154 -26.83 13.19 13.67
C LEU A 154 -26.10 11.95 14.19
N ARG A 155 -26.70 11.27 15.22
CA ARG A 155 -26.13 10.03 15.77
C ARG A 155 -25.99 8.95 14.70
N ASP A 156 -27.03 8.70 13.91
CA ASP A 156 -27.02 7.72 12.83
C ASP A 156 -25.96 8.04 11.76
N LYS A 157 -25.80 9.33 11.42
CA LYS A 157 -24.74 9.78 10.49
C LYS A 157 -23.34 9.49 11.04
N VAL A 158 -23.09 9.70 12.33
CA VAL A 158 -21.79 9.42 12.94
C VAL A 158 -21.58 7.91 13.05
N LEU A 159 -22.60 7.15 13.43
CA LEU A 159 -22.55 5.68 13.48
C LEU A 159 -22.16 5.08 12.13
N ARG A 160 -22.84 5.47 11.05
CA ARG A 160 -22.48 5.02 9.68
C ARG A 160 -21.06 5.40 9.29
N PHE A 161 -20.58 6.56 9.73
CA PHE A 161 -19.20 6.95 9.50
C PHE A 161 -18.21 6.01 10.20
N LEU A 162 -18.44 5.64 11.47
CA LEU A 162 -17.58 4.71 12.20
C LEU A 162 -17.58 3.31 11.56
N ILE A 163 -18.75 2.81 11.20
CA ILE A 163 -18.88 1.54 10.47
C ILE A 163 -18.15 1.61 9.12
N SER A 164 -18.26 2.73 8.41
CA SER A 164 -17.51 2.93 7.16
C SER A 164 -15.99 2.94 7.34
N LYS A 165 -15.52 3.19 8.57
CA LYS A 165 -14.12 3.09 8.98
C LYS A 165 -13.72 1.67 9.39
N GLY A 166 -14.68 0.76 9.46
CA GLY A 166 -14.48 -0.66 9.75
C GLY A 166 -14.64 -1.03 11.22
N HIS A 167 -15.06 -0.09 12.07
CA HIS A 167 -15.32 -0.39 13.48
C HIS A 167 -16.58 -1.23 13.63
N ASP A 168 -16.59 -2.09 14.64
CA ASP A 168 -17.76 -2.91 14.98
C ASP A 168 -18.96 -2.05 15.37
N TYR A 169 -20.17 -2.55 15.05
CA TYR A 169 -21.40 -1.82 15.33
C TYR A 169 -21.64 -1.61 16.83
N SER A 170 -21.36 -2.62 17.65
CA SER A 170 -21.56 -2.57 19.10
C SER A 170 -20.61 -1.60 19.77
N GLU A 171 -19.33 -1.62 19.38
CA GLU A 171 -18.29 -0.69 19.86
C GLU A 171 -18.60 0.75 19.43
N ALA A 172 -18.94 0.96 18.16
CA ALA A 172 -19.34 2.26 17.65
C ALA A 172 -20.57 2.82 18.36
N LYS A 173 -21.58 1.98 18.63
CA LYS A 173 -22.78 2.36 19.39
C LYS A 173 -22.46 2.72 20.85
N LYS A 174 -21.58 1.93 21.50
CA LYS A 174 -21.10 2.20 22.87
C LYS A 174 -20.35 3.52 22.93
N ALA A 175 -19.40 3.76 22.00
CA ALA A 175 -18.66 5.03 21.95
C ALA A 175 -19.57 6.26 21.72
N LEU A 176 -20.70 6.10 21.04
CA LEU A 176 -21.66 7.19 20.83
C LEU A 176 -22.58 7.44 22.00
N SER A 177 -22.80 6.47 22.92
CA SER A 177 -23.78 6.58 24.01
C SER A 177 -23.48 7.70 25.01
N GLN A 178 -22.24 8.13 25.12
CA GLN A 178 -21.84 9.25 26.00
C GLN A 178 -22.12 10.65 25.39
N TYR A 179 -22.46 10.72 24.11
CA TYR A 179 -22.74 11.98 23.41
C TYR A 179 -24.22 12.17 23.06
N PHE A 180 -24.97 11.10 23.05
CA PHE A 180 -26.37 11.04 22.60
C PHE A 180 -27.24 10.29 23.60
#